data_8f86914794603c96aa27373bb9e6a9a7
#
_entry.id   8f86914794603c96aa27373bb9e6a9a7
#
_cell.length_a   1.000
_cell.length_b   1.000
_cell.length_c   1.000
_cell.angle_alpha   90.00
_cell.angle_beta   90.00
_cell.angle_gamma   90.00
#
_symmetry.space_group_name_H-M   'P 1'
#
loop_
_entity.id
_entity.type
_entity.pdbx_description
1 polymer ?
#
loop_
_entity_poly.entity_id
_entity_poly.type
_entity_poly.pdbx_seq_one_letter_code
_entity_poly.pdbx_strand_id
1 'polypeptide(L)'
;SIIDAMSENWVMANVMTPSFSQKRLGDRLRKELGHTRGSCPFDRFICMNSGSESVTVGLRIADVNAKHMTDPGGRHEGKPTKLLAVERAFHGRTGRPAQISHSCMDGYKKNLATFRDMDNLLLVPANDIEALQAMFKRADDEGFFIEMMALEPVQGEGSPGRCVERAFYDEARRLTLEHGSMLMVDSVQAGLRGQGCLSVVDYEGFEDAEAPDLEAWSKALNAGQYPLSVLGMNKRASELYVVGIYGNTMTTNPRALETAVAVLDNITPELRDNIRDRGKEMVEKLKILQAKYPDQILEVQGTGLL
;
A
#
# COMPACT_ATOMS: atom_id res chain seq x y z
N SER A 1 24.71 -8.79 -7.94
CA SER A 1 24.46 -9.39 -6.60
C SER A 1 24.96 -8.48 -5.48
N ILE A 2 24.66 -8.84 -4.21
CA ILE A 2 25.21 -8.13 -3.04
C ILE A 2 26.74 -8.19 -3.05
N ILE A 3 27.30 -9.33 -3.40
CA ILE A 3 28.75 -9.54 -3.46
C ILE A 3 29.37 -8.59 -4.49
N ASP A 4 28.78 -8.44 -5.66
CA ASP A 4 29.29 -7.54 -6.71
C ASP A 4 29.23 -6.08 -6.23
N ALA A 5 28.12 -5.66 -5.61
CA ALA A 5 27.97 -4.32 -5.06
C ALA A 5 29.00 -4.01 -3.94
N MET A 6 29.42 -5.05 -3.19
CA MET A 6 30.47 -4.91 -2.17
C MET A 6 31.87 -4.88 -2.79
N SER A 7 32.15 -5.69 -3.79
CA SER A 7 33.46 -5.78 -4.43
C SER A 7 33.80 -4.55 -5.28
N GLU A 8 32.79 -3.88 -5.82
CA GLU A 8 32.94 -2.68 -6.64
C GLU A 8 32.94 -1.35 -5.85
N ASN A 9 32.96 -1.40 -4.52
CA ASN A 9 32.98 -0.23 -3.63
C ASN A 9 31.89 0.81 -3.90
N TRP A 10 30.67 0.36 -4.22
CA TRP A 10 29.55 1.28 -4.50
C TRP A 10 29.18 2.09 -3.26
N VAL A 11 28.83 3.36 -3.49
CA VAL A 11 28.35 4.26 -2.45
C VAL A 11 27.10 3.69 -1.78
N MET A 12 27.09 3.68 -0.46
CA MET A 12 26.06 3.02 0.35
C MET A 12 24.67 3.64 0.22
N ALA A 13 24.60 4.96 0.14
CA ALA A 13 23.32 5.66 0.03
C ALA A 13 23.53 7.11 -0.37
N ASN A 14 22.71 7.62 -1.26
CA ASN A 14 22.61 9.04 -1.50
C ASN A 14 21.32 9.36 -2.28
N VAL A 15 20.31 9.87 -1.58
CA VAL A 15 19.04 10.27 -2.20
C VAL A 15 19.20 11.37 -3.27
N MET A 16 20.24 12.19 -3.18
CA MET A 16 20.47 13.32 -4.09
C MET A 16 21.28 12.96 -5.33
N THR A 17 21.87 11.77 -5.38
CA THR A 17 22.73 11.33 -6.48
C THR A 17 22.10 10.16 -7.21
N PRO A 18 21.69 10.35 -8.48
CA PRO A 18 21.19 9.24 -9.29
C PRO A 18 22.23 8.11 -9.40
N SER A 19 21.77 6.87 -9.33
CA SER A 19 22.64 5.70 -9.45
C SER A 19 22.13 4.72 -10.51
N PHE A 20 23.02 3.89 -11.04
CA PHE A 20 22.64 2.81 -11.95
C PHE A 20 21.71 1.80 -11.28
N SER A 21 21.85 1.57 -9.97
CA SER A 21 20.96 0.68 -9.21
C SER A 21 19.53 1.22 -9.14
N GLN A 22 19.36 2.54 -8.96
CA GLN A 22 18.03 3.17 -9.05
C GLN A 22 17.42 2.99 -10.44
N LYS A 23 18.21 3.21 -11.50
CA LYS A 23 17.74 3.00 -12.87
C LYS A 23 17.32 1.54 -13.08
N ARG A 24 18.15 0.57 -12.71
CA ARG A 24 17.84 -0.87 -12.86
C ARG A 24 16.58 -1.26 -12.11
N LEU A 25 16.45 -0.83 -10.86
CA LEU A 25 15.24 -1.10 -10.08
C LEU A 25 14.00 -0.45 -10.73
N GLY A 26 14.09 0.81 -11.15
CA GLY A 26 12.99 1.49 -11.83
C GLY A 26 12.57 0.79 -13.13
N ASP A 27 13.54 0.37 -13.95
CA ASP A 27 13.27 -0.38 -15.19
C ASP A 27 12.65 -1.76 -14.87
N ARG A 28 13.10 -2.43 -13.81
CA ARG A 28 12.55 -3.73 -13.39
C ARG A 28 11.14 -3.61 -12.81
N LEU A 29 10.88 -2.57 -12.01
CA LEU A 29 9.55 -2.28 -11.51
C LEU A 29 8.56 -1.99 -12.64
N ARG A 30 8.97 -1.24 -13.68
CA ARG A 30 8.11 -0.99 -14.85
C ARG A 30 7.75 -2.26 -15.62
N LYS A 31 8.58 -3.30 -15.56
CA LYS A 31 8.28 -4.61 -16.18
C LYS A 31 7.41 -5.47 -15.28
N GLU A 32 7.56 -5.32 -13.97
CA GLU A 32 6.82 -6.11 -12.98
C GLU A 32 5.38 -5.62 -12.81
N LEU A 33 5.21 -4.31 -12.64
CA LEU A 33 3.93 -3.69 -12.31
C LEU A 33 3.08 -3.53 -13.57
N GLY A 34 1.92 -4.13 -13.57
CA GLY A 34 1.03 -4.16 -14.72
C GLY A 34 1.45 -5.17 -15.80
N HIS A 35 2.22 -6.21 -15.42
CA HIS A 35 2.64 -7.26 -16.38
C HIS A 35 1.43 -8.02 -16.96
N THR A 36 0.32 -8.11 -16.25
CA THR A 36 -0.93 -8.73 -16.71
C THR A 36 -1.69 -7.86 -17.72
N ARG A 37 -1.47 -6.56 -17.71
CA ARG A 37 -2.15 -5.56 -18.56
C ARG A 37 -1.26 -4.95 -19.65
N GLY A 38 0.01 -5.39 -19.73
CA GLY A 38 0.97 -4.97 -20.76
C GLY A 38 1.59 -3.59 -20.60
N SER A 39 1.27 -2.85 -19.52
CA SER A 39 1.88 -1.54 -19.23
C SER A 39 1.86 -1.24 -17.74
N CYS A 40 2.93 -0.58 -17.27
CA CYS A 40 3.03 -0.12 -15.90
C CYS A 40 2.09 1.09 -15.68
N PRO A 41 1.18 1.06 -14.70
CA PRO A 41 0.28 2.17 -14.43
C PRO A 41 0.91 3.28 -13.57
N PHE A 42 2.14 3.09 -13.09
CA PHE A 42 2.83 4.05 -12.24
C PHE A 42 3.88 4.84 -13.03
N ASP A 43 3.82 6.16 -12.90
CA ASP A 43 4.69 7.12 -13.58
C ASP A 43 6.06 7.24 -12.89
N ARG A 44 6.05 7.31 -11.55
CA ARG A 44 7.27 7.52 -10.74
C ARG A 44 7.34 6.58 -9.54
N PHE A 45 8.59 6.38 -9.07
CA PHE A 45 8.91 5.60 -7.90
C PHE A 45 9.79 6.38 -6.93
N ILE A 46 9.48 6.31 -5.63
CA ILE A 46 10.32 6.86 -4.56
C ILE A 46 10.77 5.70 -3.68
N CYS A 47 12.08 5.54 -3.50
CA CYS A 47 12.66 4.54 -2.61
C CYS A 47 12.82 5.12 -1.21
N MET A 48 12.39 4.35 -0.20
CA MET A 48 12.51 4.63 1.22
C MET A 48 13.08 3.40 1.94
N ASN A 49 13.24 3.44 3.27
CA ASN A 49 13.83 2.34 4.03
C ASN A 49 12.78 1.42 4.68
N SER A 50 11.56 1.90 4.88
CA SER A 50 10.49 1.11 5.51
C SER A 50 9.13 1.39 4.89
N GLY A 51 8.19 0.44 5.00
CA GLY A 51 6.82 0.63 4.57
C GLY A 51 6.16 1.85 5.21
N SER A 52 6.40 2.08 6.51
CA SER A 52 5.90 3.29 7.20
C SER A 52 6.41 4.59 6.58
N GLU A 53 7.64 4.63 6.05
CA GLU A 53 8.15 5.81 5.35
C GLU A 53 7.47 5.99 4.00
N SER A 54 7.27 4.92 3.21
CA SER A 54 6.52 5.00 1.94
C SER A 54 5.09 5.48 2.17
N VAL A 55 4.40 4.96 3.18
CA VAL A 55 3.06 5.43 3.57
C VAL A 55 3.10 6.90 4.03
N THR A 56 4.16 7.32 4.76
CA THR A 56 4.34 8.73 5.14
C THR A 56 4.46 9.64 3.91
N VAL A 57 5.22 9.23 2.89
CA VAL A 57 5.34 10.00 1.64
C VAL A 57 3.99 10.04 0.91
N GLY A 58 3.27 8.92 0.84
CA GLY A 58 1.93 8.88 0.26
C GLY A 58 0.96 9.85 0.94
N LEU A 59 0.95 9.86 2.27
CA LEU A 59 0.15 10.81 3.08
C LEU A 59 0.58 12.27 2.87
N ARG A 60 1.87 12.55 2.62
CA ARG A 60 2.34 13.90 2.28
C ARG A 60 1.82 14.37 0.92
N ILE A 61 1.80 13.46 -0.07
CA ILE A 61 1.25 13.76 -1.39
C ILE A 61 -0.26 14.00 -1.31
N ALA A 62 -0.97 13.18 -0.53
CA ALA A 62 -2.40 13.38 -0.27
C ALA A 62 -2.68 14.71 0.45
N ASP A 63 -1.80 15.12 1.38
CA ASP A 63 -1.89 16.40 2.09
C ASP A 63 -1.69 17.61 1.14
N VAL A 64 -0.79 17.50 0.16
CA VAL A 64 -0.66 18.52 -0.91
C VAL A 64 -1.97 18.61 -1.71
N ASN A 65 -2.55 17.47 -2.09
CA ASN A 65 -3.85 17.45 -2.75
C ASN A 65 -4.93 18.07 -1.87
N ALA A 66 -4.98 17.67 -0.58
CA ALA A 66 -5.96 18.21 0.37
C ALA A 66 -5.85 19.72 0.51
N LYS A 67 -4.63 20.26 0.55
CA LYS A 67 -4.40 21.70 0.56
C LYS A 67 -4.96 22.37 -0.70
N HIS A 68 -4.70 21.83 -1.89
CA HIS A 68 -5.27 22.36 -3.13
C HIS A 68 -6.81 22.28 -3.16
N MET A 69 -7.39 21.24 -2.56
CA MET A 69 -8.84 21.06 -2.52
C MET A 69 -9.54 21.97 -1.50
N THR A 70 -8.87 22.33 -0.38
CA THR A 70 -9.50 23.04 0.75
C THR A 70 -9.05 24.49 0.92
N ASP A 71 -7.98 24.93 0.25
CA ASP A 71 -7.56 26.34 0.22
C ASP A 71 -8.62 27.20 -0.55
N PRO A 72 -8.59 28.53 -0.41
CA PRO A 72 -9.48 29.44 -1.13
C PRO A 72 -9.47 29.19 -2.63
N GLY A 73 -10.65 28.99 -3.22
CA GLY A 73 -10.84 28.60 -4.64
C GLY A 73 -10.79 27.11 -4.91
N GLY A 74 -10.47 26.28 -3.93
CA GLY A 74 -10.51 24.82 -4.06
C GLY A 74 -11.96 24.28 -4.02
N ARG A 75 -12.16 23.09 -4.60
CA ARG A 75 -13.49 22.44 -4.70
C ARG A 75 -14.16 22.22 -3.32
N HIS A 76 -13.37 22.02 -2.29
CA HIS A 76 -13.80 21.77 -0.92
C HIS A 76 -13.33 22.89 0.03
N GLU A 77 -13.27 24.12 -0.45
CA GLU A 77 -12.80 25.28 0.30
C GLU A 77 -13.32 25.33 1.74
N GLY A 78 -12.40 25.49 2.69
CA GLY A 78 -12.67 25.63 4.11
C GLY A 78 -13.10 24.35 4.85
N LYS A 79 -13.25 23.21 4.16
CA LYS A 79 -13.62 21.94 4.82
C LYS A 79 -12.43 21.37 5.61
N PRO A 80 -12.65 20.87 6.84
CA PRO A 80 -11.63 20.12 7.57
C PRO A 80 -11.35 18.80 6.87
N THR A 81 -10.10 18.30 6.98
CA THR A 81 -9.66 17.06 6.35
C THR A 81 -9.77 15.88 7.30
N LYS A 82 -10.17 14.72 6.78
CA LYS A 82 -10.18 13.44 7.48
C LYS A 82 -9.53 12.35 6.63
N LEU A 83 -9.06 11.29 7.29
CA LEU A 83 -8.49 10.11 6.66
C LEU A 83 -9.48 8.96 6.73
N LEU A 84 -9.54 8.13 5.70
CA LEU A 84 -10.40 6.95 5.64
C LEU A 84 -9.53 5.70 5.53
N ALA A 85 -9.80 4.70 6.37
CA ALA A 85 -9.15 3.40 6.30
C ALA A 85 -10.18 2.26 6.45
N VAL A 86 -9.77 1.06 6.05
CA VAL A 86 -10.56 -0.15 6.30
C VAL A 86 -10.36 -0.57 7.75
N GLU A 87 -11.42 -1.07 8.39
CA GLU A 87 -11.34 -1.62 9.73
C GLU A 87 -10.25 -2.69 9.84
N ARG A 88 -9.55 -2.71 10.98
CA ARG A 88 -8.42 -3.61 11.28
C ARG A 88 -7.20 -3.45 10.37
N ALA A 89 -7.16 -2.45 9.50
CA ALA A 89 -5.98 -2.18 8.66
C ALA A 89 -4.75 -1.83 9.50
N PHE A 90 -3.57 -2.07 8.89
CA PHE A 90 -2.27 -1.69 9.43
C PHE A 90 -1.43 -1.01 8.36
N HIS A 91 -1.05 0.24 8.59
CA HIS A 91 -0.32 1.06 7.61
C HIS A 91 1.01 1.61 8.14
N GLY A 92 1.47 1.11 9.27
CA GLY A 92 2.74 1.52 9.89
C GLY A 92 2.57 2.18 11.26
N ARG A 93 3.70 2.47 11.91
CA ARG A 93 3.75 2.92 13.32
C ARG A 93 4.34 4.32 13.50
N THR A 94 4.75 4.99 12.41
CA THR A 94 5.36 6.33 12.47
C THR A 94 4.34 7.41 12.18
N GLY A 95 4.38 8.53 12.90
CA GLY A 95 3.61 9.76 12.61
C GLY A 95 2.19 9.53 12.08
N ARG A 96 1.91 10.04 10.87
CA ARG A 96 0.60 9.91 10.22
C ARG A 96 0.20 8.46 9.84
N PRO A 97 1.10 7.55 9.41
CA PRO A 97 0.76 6.13 9.22
C PRO A 97 0.13 5.46 10.44
N ALA A 98 0.59 5.82 11.66
CA ALA A 98 -0.02 5.31 12.89
C ALA A 98 -1.48 5.77 13.07
N GLN A 99 -1.85 6.93 12.53
CA GLN A 99 -3.22 7.46 12.61
C GLN A 99 -4.23 6.65 11.79
N ILE A 100 -3.78 5.95 10.74
CA ILE A 100 -4.62 5.09 9.90
C ILE A 100 -4.42 3.59 10.17
N SER A 101 -3.63 3.23 11.18
CA SER A 101 -3.40 1.83 11.60
C SER A 101 -4.42 1.43 12.67
N HIS A 102 -5.66 1.14 12.23
CA HIS A 102 -6.76 0.82 13.15
C HIS A 102 -6.47 -0.39 14.06
N SER A 103 -5.74 -1.41 13.56
CA SER A 103 -5.37 -2.59 14.36
C SER A 103 -4.54 -2.28 15.60
N CYS A 104 -3.87 -1.12 15.64
CA CYS A 104 -3.05 -0.68 16.78
C CYS A 104 -3.71 0.44 17.61
N MET A 105 -4.88 0.93 17.19
CA MET A 105 -5.47 2.17 17.72
C MET A 105 -5.75 2.14 19.22
N ASP A 106 -6.27 1.03 19.74
CA ASP A 106 -6.54 0.89 21.19
C ASP A 106 -5.26 1.01 22.02
N GLY A 107 -4.17 0.39 21.53
CA GLY A 107 -2.87 0.52 22.15
C GLY A 107 -2.32 1.94 22.11
N TYR A 108 -2.51 2.63 21.00
CA TYR A 108 -2.07 4.04 20.86
C TYR A 108 -2.88 4.99 21.74
N LYS A 109 -4.21 4.89 21.75
CA LYS A 109 -5.06 5.70 22.63
C LYS A 109 -4.77 5.48 24.10
N LYS A 110 -4.47 4.26 24.50
CA LYS A 110 -4.12 3.92 25.88
C LYS A 110 -2.79 4.51 26.34
N ASN A 111 -1.79 4.58 25.45
CA ASN A 111 -0.40 4.83 25.84
C ASN A 111 0.20 6.14 25.31
N LEU A 112 -0.39 6.76 24.28
CA LEU A 112 0.19 7.93 23.59
C LEU A 112 -0.72 9.16 23.75
N ALA A 113 -0.20 10.22 24.33
CA ALA A 113 -0.94 11.47 24.52
C ALA A 113 -1.46 12.08 23.22
N THR A 114 -0.72 11.95 22.12
CA THR A 114 -1.08 12.46 20.80
C THR A 114 -2.28 11.75 20.15
N PHE A 115 -2.71 10.61 20.69
CA PHE A 115 -3.87 9.84 20.21
C PHE A 115 -5.11 9.99 21.11
N ARG A 116 -5.01 10.73 22.23
CA ARG A 116 -6.09 10.84 23.22
C ARG A 116 -7.40 11.34 22.63
N ASP A 117 -7.33 12.42 21.86
CA ASP A 117 -8.49 13.11 21.30
C ASP A 117 -8.51 13.08 19.77
N MET A 118 -7.88 12.06 19.18
CA MET A 118 -7.80 11.92 17.73
C MET A 118 -9.17 11.50 17.16
N ASP A 119 -9.74 12.36 16.30
CA ASP A 119 -11.04 12.16 15.63
C ASP A 119 -10.98 12.23 14.10
N ASN A 120 -9.79 12.32 13.53
CA ASN A 120 -9.58 12.49 12.09
C ASN A 120 -9.58 11.17 11.29
N LEU A 121 -9.70 10.00 11.95
CA LEU A 121 -9.80 8.70 11.30
C LEU A 121 -11.26 8.28 11.14
N LEU A 122 -11.63 8.02 9.90
CA LEU A 122 -12.88 7.37 9.50
C LEU A 122 -12.61 5.89 9.18
N LEU A 123 -13.57 5.02 9.49
CA LEU A 123 -13.43 3.58 9.27
C LEU A 123 -14.62 3.04 8.49
N VAL A 124 -14.35 2.09 7.60
CA VAL A 124 -15.36 1.29 6.91
C VAL A 124 -15.04 -0.19 7.06
N PRO A 125 -16.04 -1.06 7.21
CA PRO A 125 -15.81 -2.50 7.21
C PRO A 125 -15.21 -2.96 5.88
N ALA A 126 -14.38 -4.01 5.93
CA ALA A 126 -13.80 -4.60 4.73
C ALA A 126 -14.90 -5.14 3.79
N ASN A 127 -14.84 -4.77 2.52
CA ASN A 127 -15.75 -5.21 1.45
C ASN A 127 -17.22 -4.78 1.63
N ASP A 128 -17.51 -3.83 2.50
CA ASP A 128 -18.84 -3.24 2.68
C ASP A 128 -19.00 -2.00 1.79
N ILE A 129 -19.58 -2.21 0.59
CA ILE A 129 -19.79 -1.15 -0.40
C ILE A 129 -20.80 -0.11 0.10
N GLU A 130 -21.85 -0.55 0.79
CA GLU A 130 -22.90 0.35 1.28
C GLU A 130 -22.35 1.28 2.37
N ALA A 131 -21.56 0.74 3.30
CA ALA A 131 -20.88 1.55 4.31
C ALA A 131 -19.87 2.51 3.68
N LEU A 132 -19.16 2.10 2.63
CA LEU A 132 -18.23 2.97 1.90
C LEU A 132 -18.95 4.13 1.23
N GLN A 133 -20.04 3.87 0.50
CA GLN A 133 -20.89 4.90 -0.12
C GLN A 133 -21.47 5.86 0.91
N ALA A 134 -21.98 5.31 2.02
CA ALA A 134 -22.54 6.10 3.12
C ALA A 134 -21.47 7.04 3.74
N MET A 135 -20.20 6.60 3.79
CA MET A 135 -19.10 7.40 4.34
C MET A 135 -18.77 8.61 3.43
N PHE A 136 -18.73 8.44 2.12
CA PHE A 136 -18.51 9.57 1.20
C PHE A 136 -19.71 10.51 1.17
N LYS A 137 -20.94 9.97 1.23
CA LYS A 137 -22.15 10.80 1.39
C LYS A 137 -22.11 11.60 2.69
N ARG A 138 -21.70 10.99 3.80
CA ARG A 138 -21.52 11.65 5.09
C ARG A 138 -20.48 12.79 5.02
N ALA A 139 -19.40 12.62 4.24
CA ALA A 139 -18.42 13.69 4.04
C ALA A 139 -19.04 14.94 3.38
N ASP A 140 -19.96 14.74 2.44
CA ASP A 140 -20.66 15.84 1.81
C ASP A 140 -21.71 16.46 2.75
N ASP A 141 -22.50 15.64 3.45
CA ASP A 141 -23.58 16.08 4.34
C ASP A 141 -23.03 16.84 5.58
N GLU A 142 -21.94 16.38 6.19
CA GLU A 142 -21.31 16.98 7.37
C GLU A 142 -20.24 18.05 7.04
N GLY A 143 -19.87 18.19 5.76
CA GLY A 143 -18.97 19.24 5.28
C GLY A 143 -17.50 19.02 5.64
N PHE A 144 -16.95 17.82 5.49
CA PHE A 144 -15.51 17.56 5.57
C PHE A 144 -14.97 16.95 4.26
N PHE A 145 -13.66 17.00 4.10
CA PHE A 145 -12.97 16.42 2.93
C PHE A 145 -12.21 15.14 3.34
N ILE A 146 -12.46 14.04 2.65
CA ILE A 146 -11.67 12.81 2.80
C ILE A 146 -10.38 13.01 1.99
N GLU A 147 -9.28 13.24 2.68
CA GLU A 147 -7.97 13.50 2.08
C GLU A 147 -7.46 12.28 1.30
N MET A 148 -7.54 11.11 1.91
CA MET A 148 -7.07 9.86 1.37
C MET A 148 -7.87 8.69 1.95
N MET A 149 -8.17 7.71 1.09
CA MET A 149 -8.55 6.38 1.51
C MET A 149 -7.36 5.43 1.39
N ALA A 150 -7.06 4.70 2.48
CA ALA A 150 -6.03 3.67 2.50
C ALA A 150 -6.65 2.28 2.67
N LEU A 151 -6.15 1.29 1.92
CA LEU A 151 -6.53 -0.11 2.04
C LEU A 151 -5.34 -1.04 1.78
N GLU A 152 -5.41 -2.25 2.31
CA GLU A 152 -4.48 -3.35 2.00
C GLU A 152 -5.16 -4.30 1.00
N PRO A 153 -4.49 -4.78 -0.05
CA PRO A 153 -5.10 -5.76 -0.97
C PRO A 153 -5.34 -7.12 -0.29
N VAL A 154 -4.52 -7.45 0.69
CA VAL A 154 -4.73 -8.52 1.66
C VAL A 154 -4.30 -8.00 3.02
N GLN A 155 -5.19 -7.96 3.99
CA GLN A 155 -4.86 -7.48 5.33
C GLN A 155 -3.84 -8.39 6.01
N GLY A 156 -2.84 -7.79 6.64
CA GLY A 156 -1.73 -8.52 7.25
C GLY A 156 -1.81 -8.66 8.76
N GLU A 157 -2.16 -7.60 9.49
CA GLU A 157 -2.05 -7.55 10.96
C GLU A 157 -3.39 -7.78 11.68
N GLY A 158 -4.36 -6.94 11.47
CA GLY A 158 -5.60 -6.95 12.26
C GLY A 158 -6.66 -7.95 11.79
N SER A 159 -6.58 -8.41 10.53
CA SER A 159 -7.43 -9.44 9.94
C SER A 159 -6.64 -10.24 8.90
N PRO A 160 -5.65 -11.04 9.33
CA PRO A 160 -4.73 -11.71 8.42
C PRO A 160 -5.44 -12.54 7.35
N GLY A 161 -5.04 -12.35 6.08
CA GLY A 161 -5.59 -13.09 4.95
C GLY A 161 -6.92 -12.58 4.38
N ARG A 162 -7.51 -11.50 4.93
CA ARG A 162 -8.72 -10.89 4.36
C ARG A 162 -8.39 -10.12 3.11
N CYS A 163 -8.86 -10.63 1.98
CA CYS A 163 -8.66 -10.02 0.67
C CYS A 163 -9.65 -8.89 0.40
N VAL A 164 -9.21 -7.85 -0.31
CA VAL A 164 -10.09 -6.88 -0.92
C VAL A 164 -10.85 -7.53 -2.08
N GLU A 165 -12.16 -7.32 -2.14
CA GLU A 165 -12.98 -7.76 -3.27
C GLU A 165 -12.91 -6.74 -4.40
N ARG A 166 -12.90 -7.24 -5.65
CA ARG A 166 -12.84 -6.38 -6.83
C ARG A 166 -13.93 -5.30 -6.84
N ALA A 167 -15.17 -5.65 -6.53
CA ALA A 167 -16.28 -4.69 -6.51
C ALA A 167 -16.07 -3.57 -5.47
N PHE A 168 -15.53 -3.90 -4.29
CA PHE A 168 -15.23 -2.90 -3.27
C PHE A 168 -14.06 -1.99 -3.70
N TYR A 169 -13.03 -2.56 -4.32
CA TYR A 169 -11.93 -1.78 -4.87
C TYR A 169 -12.38 -0.80 -5.95
N ASP A 170 -13.19 -1.28 -6.90
CA ASP A 170 -13.72 -0.43 -7.98
C ASP A 170 -14.57 0.71 -7.44
N GLU A 171 -15.41 0.45 -6.44
CA GLU A 171 -16.21 1.48 -5.80
C GLU A 171 -15.35 2.47 -5.01
N ALA A 172 -14.34 1.98 -4.28
CA ALA A 172 -13.37 2.84 -3.59
C ALA A 172 -12.64 3.76 -4.58
N ARG A 173 -12.23 3.21 -5.73
CA ARG A 173 -11.58 3.99 -6.79
C ARG A 173 -12.51 5.04 -7.39
N ARG A 174 -13.74 4.66 -7.71
CA ARG A 174 -14.76 5.56 -8.26
C ARG A 174 -15.03 6.73 -7.31
N LEU A 175 -15.33 6.41 -6.04
CA LEU A 175 -15.67 7.43 -5.03
C LEU A 175 -14.51 8.37 -4.74
N THR A 176 -13.28 7.86 -4.64
CA THR A 176 -12.11 8.71 -4.41
C THR A 176 -11.86 9.67 -5.57
N LEU A 177 -12.04 9.23 -6.81
CA LEU A 177 -11.94 10.09 -7.99
C LEU A 177 -13.03 11.17 -8.01
N GLU A 178 -14.28 10.77 -7.82
CA GLU A 178 -15.43 11.69 -7.80
C GLU A 178 -15.32 12.74 -6.69
N HIS A 179 -14.87 12.37 -5.50
CA HIS A 179 -14.69 13.26 -4.37
C HIS A 179 -13.43 14.13 -4.49
N GLY A 180 -12.46 13.72 -5.30
CA GLY A 180 -11.15 14.36 -5.43
C GLY A 180 -10.12 13.89 -4.39
N SER A 181 -10.43 12.84 -3.65
CA SER A 181 -9.56 12.16 -2.69
C SER A 181 -8.45 11.37 -3.38
N MET A 182 -7.42 10.97 -2.63
CA MET A 182 -6.43 10.01 -3.08
C MET A 182 -6.80 8.59 -2.66
N LEU A 183 -6.57 7.60 -3.52
CA LEU A 183 -6.59 6.18 -3.17
C LEU A 183 -5.17 5.67 -3.01
N MET A 184 -4.87 5.15 -1.82
CA MET A 184 -3.60 4.48 -1.53
C MET A 184 -3.83 2.99 -1.26
N VAL A 185 -3.08 2.15 -1.97
CA VAL A 185 -2.99 0.72 -1.69
C VAL A 185 -1.68 0.42 -0.97
N ASP A 186 -1.80 -0.24 0.17
CA ASP A 186 -0.65 -0.66 0.96
C ASP A 186 -0.36 -2.15 0.73
N SER A 187 0.52 -2.43 -0.21
CA SER A 187 0.98 -3.77 -0.56
C SER A 187 2.25 -4.19 0.19
N VAL A 188 2.62 -3.49 1.26
CA VAL A 188 3.82 -3.78 2.07
C VAL A 188 3.80 -5.20 2.61
N GLN A 189 2.65 -5.67 3.08
CA GLN A 189 2.46 -7.02 3.59
C GLN A 189 2.13 -8.01 2.45
N ALA A 190 1.24 -7.62 1.55
CA ALA A 190 0.67 -8.49 0.53
C ALA A 190 1.57 -8.67 -0.71
N GLY A 191 2.40 -7.69 -1.05
CA GLY A 191 3.23 -7.72 -2.25
C GLY A 191 4.06 -8.99 -2.37
N LEU A 192 3.99 -9.66 -3.52
CA LEU A 192 4.50 -10.99 -3.87
C LEU A 192 3.90 -12.15 -3.06
N ARG A 193 3.51 -11.94 -1.80
CA ARG A 193 3.02 -13.02 -0.92
C ARG A 193 1.54 -13.32 -1.13
N GLY A 194 0.73 -12.33 -1.48
CA GLY A 194 -0.72 -12.52 -1.65
C GLY A 194 -1.05 -13.44 -2.83
N GLN A 195 -0.63 -13.07 -4.05
CA GLN A 195 -0.91 -13.84 -5.27
C GLN A 195 0.32 -14.03 -6.17
N GLY A 196 1.53 -13.89 -5.63
CA GLY A 196 2.75 -13.94 -6.42
C GLY A 196 2.98 -12.67 -7.26
N CYS A 197 2.12 -11.66 -7.14
CA CYS A 197 2.21 -10.39 -7.83
C CYS A 197 2.60 -9.28 -6.85
N LEU A 198 3.39 -8.31 -7.31
CA LEU A 198 3.83 -7.21 -6.45
C LEU A 198 2.68 -6.23 -6.19
N SER A 199 1.90 -5.90 -7.22
CA SER A 199 0.81 -4.92 -7.17
C SER A 199 -0.56 -5.58 -7.24
N VAL A 200 -1.54 -4.92 -6.62
CA VAL A 200 -2.96 -5.29 -6.69
C VAL A 200 -3.49 -5.30 -8.12
N VAL A 201 -2.96 -4.45 -9.00
CA VAL A 201 -3.39 -4.36 -10.40
C VAL A 201 -3.06 -5.60 -11.24
N ASP A 202 -2.23 -6.49 -10.71
CA ASP A 202 -1.84 -7.75 -11.34
C ASP A 202 -2.50 -8.97 -10.66
N TYR A 203 -3.41 -8.75 -9.69
CA TYR A 203 -4.17 -9.84 -9.07
C TYR A 203 -5.20 -10.41 -10.06
N GLU A 204 -5.47 -11.71 -9.93
CA GLU A 204 -6.50 -12.39 -10.72
C GLU A 204 -7.85 -11.67 -10.58
N GLY A 205 -8.43 -11.22 -11.70
CA GLY A 205 -9.65 -10.43 -11.76
C GLY A 205 -9.49 -8.92 -11.55
N PHE A 206 -8.25 -8.40 -11.45
CA PHE A 206 -7.94 -6.97 -11.35
C PHE A 206 -7.20 -6.41 -12.58
N GLU A 207 -7.01 -7.21 -13.62
CA GLU A 207 -6.17 -6.86 -14.77
C GLU A 207 -6.66 -5.60 -15.52
N ASP A 208 -7.94 -5.31 -15.45
CA ASP A 208 -8.59 -4.13 -16.04
C ASP A 208 -8.99 -3.07 -15.00
N ALA A 209 -8.73 -3.31 -13.70
CA ALA A 209 -9.04 -2.35 -12.65
C ALA A 209 -8.27 -1.04 -12.82
N GLU A 210 -8.92 0.10 -12.58
CA GLU A 210 -8.20 1.37 -12.59
C GLU A 210 -7.18 1.41 -11.45
N ALA A 211 -5.91 1.74 -11.76
CA ALA A 211 -4.83 1.73 -10.79
C ALA A 211 -5.06 2.77 -9.66
N PRO A 212 -4.57 2.51 -8.44
CA PRO A 212 -4.61 3.48 -7.36
C PRO A 212 -3.72 4.68 -7.69
N ASP A 213 -3.90 5.80 -6.96
CA ASP A 213 -3.00 6.94 -7.10
C ASP A 213 -1.61 6.62 -6.55
N LEU A 214 -1.57 5.85 -5.47
CA LEU A 214 -0.39 5.51 -4.70
C LEU A 214 -0.40 4.03 -4.34
N GLU A 215 0.73 3.34 -4.48
CA GLU A 215 0.89 1.98 -3.94
C GLU A 215 2.27 1.81 -3.31
N ALA A 216 2.30 1.23 -2.09
CA ALA A 216 3.53 1.04 -1.33
C ALA A 216 3.93 -0.44 -1.28
N TRP A 217 5.22 -0.73 -1.47
CA TRP A 217 5.81 -2.07 -1.41
C TRP A 217 7.04 -2.09 -0.49
N SER A 218 7.26 -3.20 0.22
CA SER A 218 8.41 -3.44 1.09
C SER A 218 8.55 -4.95 1.36
N LYS A 219 9.07 -5.33 2.51
CA LYS A 219 9.17 -6.72 3.01
C LYS A 219 9.67 -7.71 1.95
N ALA A 220 8.77 -8.46 1.29
CA ALA A 220 9.14 -9.46 0.29
C ALA A 220 9.82 -8.87 -0.95
N LEU A 221 9.70 -7.57 -1.23
CA LEU A 221 10.31 -6.90 -2.38
C LEU A 221 11.83 -7.18 -2.51
N ASN A 222 12.53 -7.33 -1.40
CA ASN A 222 13.96 -7.71 -1.41
C ASN A 222 14.25 -8.91 -0.51
N ALA A 223 13.28 -9.81 -0.36
CA ALA A 223 13.34 -11.01 0.48
C ALA A 223 13.74 -10.72 1.95
N GLY A 224 13.46 -9.51 2.46
CA GLY A 224 13.79 -9.11 3.83
C GLY A 224 15.28 -8.93 4.12
N GLN A 225 16.13 -8.84 3.10
CA GLN A 225 17.60 -8.78 3.29
C GLN A 225 18.08 -7.39 3.75
N TYR A 226 17.39 -6.32 3.33
CA TYR A 226 17.75 -4.95 3.67
C TYR A 226 16.53 -4.10 3.95
N PRO A 227 16.66 -3.02 4.75
CA PRO A 227 15.66 -1.96 4.79
C PRO A 227 15.44 -1.40 3.39
N LEU A 228 14.22 -1.56 2.87
CA LEU A 228 13.78 -1.03 1.59
C LEU A 228 12.27 -0.96 1.55
N SER A 229 11.75 0.13 1.05
CA SER A 229 10.40 0.25 0.54
C SER A 229 10.39 1.11 -0.71
N VAL A 230 9.33 0.97 -1.50
CA VAL A 230 9.11 1.79 -2.70
C VAL A 230 7.66 2.27 -2.67
N LEU A 231 7.46 3.54 -2.98
CA LEU A 231 6.16 4.12 -3.28
C LEU A 231 6.06 4.32 -4.79
N GLY A 232 5.08 3.68 -5.41
CA GLY A 232 4.65 3.96 -6.78
C GLY A 232 3.60 5.05 -6.81
N MET A 233 3.70 5.95 -7.76
CA MET A 233 2.78 7.06 -8.00
C MET A 233 2.27 7.00 -9.43
N ASN A 234 0.95 7.03 -9.61
CA ASN A 234 0.39 7.25 -10.93
C ASN A 234 0.67 8.69 -11.40
N LYS A 235 0.24 9.05 -12.61
CA LYS A 235 0.48 10.39 -13.15
C LYS A 235 -0.11 11.48 -12.25
N ARG A 236 -1.35 11.33 -11.79
CA ARG A 236 -2.03 12.29 -10.91
C ARG A 236 -1.25 12.56 -9.62
N ALA A 237 -0.82 11.51 -8.94
CA ALA A 237 -0.04 11.63 -7.70
C ALA A 237 1.37 12.17 -7.95
N SER A 238 2.01 11.80 -9.08
CA SER A 238 3.36 12.26 -9.42
C SER A 238 3.43 13.78 -9.70
N GLU A 239 2.35 14.36 -10.23
CA GLU A 239 2.22 15.80 -10.46
C GLU A 239 2.05 16.61 -9.16
N LEU A 240 1.60 15.99 -8.09
CA LEU A 240 1.43 16.61 -6.75
C LEU A 240 2.70 16.55 -5.90
N TYR A 241 3.71 15.79 -6.31
CA TYR A 241 4.94 15.68 -5.54
C TYR A 241 5.75 16.98 -5.59
N VAL A 242 6.01 17.58 -4.44
CA VAL A 242 6.83 18.77 -4.27
C VAL A 242 8.17 18.39 -3.67
N VAL A 243 9.26 18.80 -4.31
CA VAL A 243 10.63 18.58 -3.80
C VAL A 243 10.77 19.20 -2.41
N GLY A 244 11.26 18.41 -1.43
CA GLY A 244 11.50 18.87 -0.06
C GLY A 244 10.33 18.65 0.91
N ILE A 245 9.15 18.19 0.45
CA ILE A 245 8.05 17.87 1.40
C ILE A 245 8.34 16.63 2.25
N TYR A 246 9.20 15.73 1.77
CA TYR A 246 9.75 14.62 2.52
C TYR A 246 11.09 14.19 1.93
N GLY A 247 12.00 13.78 2.79
CA GLY A 247 13.30 13.23 2.40
C GLY A 247 13.95 12.46 3.53
N ASN A 248 14.76 11.47 3.16
CA ASN A 248 15.64 10.74 4.06
C ASN A 248 16.96 10.50 3.32
N THR A 249 18.05 11.01 3.87
CA THR A 249 19.37 10.97 3.23
C THR A 249 19.86 9.54 2.94
N MET A 250 19.55 8.60 3.84
CA MET A 250 20.04 7.22 3.77
C MET A 250 19.04 6.28 3.07
N THR A 251 18.44 6.72 1.97
CA THR A 251 17.67 5.87 1.06
C THR A 251 18.49 5.48 -0.17
N THR A 252 17.95 4.63 -1.03
CA THR A 252 18.60 4.22 -2.29
C THR A 252 19.95 3.48 -2.12
N ASN A 253 20.12 2.75 -1.02
CA ASN A 253 21.26 1.88 -0.83
C ASN A 253 21.39 0.88 -1.99
N PRO A 254 22.48 0.90 -2.78
CA PRO A 254 22.62 0.03 -3.96
C PRO A 254 22.45 -1.45 -3.64
N ARG A 255 22.92 -1.91 -2.47
CA ARG A 255 22.76 -3.32 -2.06
C ARG A 255 21.28 -3.71 -1.91
N ALA A 256 20.49 -2.83 -1.30
CA ALA A 256 19.06 -3.05 -1.15
C ALA A 256 18.34 -3.06 -2.52
N LEU A 257 18.70 -2.12 -3.41
CA LEU A 257 18.08 -1.99 -4.72
C LEU A 257 18.44 -3.18 -5.64
N GLU A 258 19.72 -3.58 -5.67
CA GLU A 258 20.16 -4.74 -6.47
C GLU A 258 19.59 -6.07 -5.93
N THR A 259 19.41 -6.16 -4.62
CA THR A 259 18.72 -7.33 -4.03
C THR A 259 17.27 -7.38 -4.49
N ALA A 260 16.57 -6.24 -4.52
CA ALA A 260 15.19 -6.19 -5.03
C ALA A 260 15.11 -6.56 -6.52
N VAL A 261 16.05 -6.07 -7.34
CA VAL A 261 16.14 -6.49 -8.76
C VAL A 261 16.31 -8.01 -8.86
N ALA A 262 17.26 -8.58 -8.10
CA ALA A 262 17.51 -10.03 -8.12
C ALA A 262 16.27 -10.83 -7.65
N VAL A 263 15.55 -10.37 -6.65
CA VAL A 263 14.30 -11.00 -6.20
C VAL A 263 13.28 -10.99 -7.33
N LEU A 264 13.01 -9.81 -7.90
CA LEU A 264 12.02 -9.68 -8.97
C LEU A 264 12.39 -10.49 -10.23
N ASP A 265 13.68 -10.66 -10.54
CA ASP A 265 14.14 -11.49 -11.65
C ASP A 265 13.91 -12.99 -11.41
N ASN A 266 13.75 -13.40 -10.15
CA ASN A 266 13.44 -14.79 -9.78
C ASN A 266 11.95 -15.05 -9.56
N ILE A 267 11.08 -14.03 -9.67
CA ILE A 267 9.62 -14.23 -9.65
C ILE A 267 9.15 -14.67 -11.04
N THR A 268 9.23 -15.96 -11.29
CA THR A 268 8.80 -16.58 -12.56
C THR A 268 7.29 -16.85 -12.55
N PRO A 269 6.65 -17.07 -13.73
CA PRO A 269 5.25 -17.49 -13.80
C PRO A 269 4.98 -18.74 -12.95
N GLU A 270 5.87 -19.74 -13.00
CA GLU A 270 5.73 -21.00 -12.26
C GLU A 270 5.77 -20.77 -10.75
N LEU A 271 6.61 -19.82 -10.28
CA LEU A 271 6.64 -19.46 -8.86
C LEU A 271 5.35 -18.76 -8.43
N ARG A 272 4.80 -17.87 -9.27
CA ARG A 272 3.51 -17.22 -9.02
C ARG A 272 2.38 -18.25 -8.92
N ASP A 273 2.32 -19.19 -9.87
CA ASP A 273 1.35 -20.27 -9.86
C ASP A 273 1.49 -21.13 -8.60
N ASN A 274 2.70 -21.52 -8.24
CA ASN A 274 2.95 -22.27 -7.02
C ASN A 274 2.50 -21.52 -5.75
N ILE A 275 2.71 -20.20 -5.67
CA ILE A 275 2.23 -19.39 -4.53
C ILE A 275 0.70 -19.45 -4.46
N ARG A 276 0.01 -19.28 -5.57
CA ARG A 276 -1.47 -19.33 -5.63
C ARG A 276 -1.99 -20.72 -5.28
N ASP A 277 -1.40 -21.76 -5.87
CA ASP A 277 -1.83 -23.14 -5.66
C ASP A 277 -1.63 -23.61 -4.22
N ARG A 278 -0.47 -23.29 -3.63
CA ARG A 278 -0.21 -23.64 -2.21
C ARG A 278 -1.13 -22.89 -1.27
N GLY A 279 -1.47 -21.63 -1.59
CA GLY A 279 -2.45 -20.87 -0.82
C GLY A 279 -3.84 -21.50 -0.87
N LYS A 280 -4.33 -21.84 -2.07
CA LYS A 280 -5.63 -22.53 -2.24
C LYS A 280 -5.65 -23.87 -1.48
N GLU A 281 -4.62 -24.70 -1.65
CA GLU A 281 -4.48 -25.98 -0.94
C GLU A 281 -4.50 -25.80 0.59
N MET A 282 -3.79 -24.81 1.11
CA MET A 282 -3.76 -24.55 2.57
C MET A 282 -5.13 -24.17 3.10
N VAL A 283 -5.81 -23.21 2.43
CA VAL A 283 -7.15 -22.77 2.83
C VAL A 283 -8.15 -23.93 2.79
N GLU A 284 -8.12 -24.78 1.75
CA GLU A 284 -8.99 -25.96 1.66
C GLU A 284 -8.77 -26.93 2.82
N LYS A 285 -7.51 -27.25 3.14
CA LYS A 285 -7.17 -28.12 4.27
C LYS A 285 -7.61 -27.53 5.60
N LEU A 286 -7.43 -26.23 5.80
CA LEU A 286 -7.85 -25.54 7.02
C LEU A 286 -9.38 -25.50 7.14
N LYS A 287 -10.13 -25.35 6.06
CA LYS A 287 -11.61 -25.41 6.05
C LYS A 287 -12.12 -26.80 6.43
N ILE A 288 -11.43 -27.87 6.04
CA ILE A 288 -11.75 -29.24 6.49
C ILE A 288 -11.57 -29.36 8.01
N LEU A 289 -10.49 -28.78 8.56
CA LEU A 289 -10.28 -28.75 10.00
C LEU A 289 -11.31 -27.89 10.72
N GLN A 290 -11.68 -26.74 10.16
CA GLN A 290 -12.74 -25.89 10.69
C GLN A 290 -14.07 -26.62 10.79
N ALA A 291 -14.45 -27.34 9.74
CA ALA A 291 -15.67 -28.15 9.76
C ALA A 291 -15.65 -29.26 10.82
N LYS A 292 -14.46 -29.79 11.14
CA LYS A 292 -14.27 -30.79 12.18
C LYS A 292 -14.25 -30.20 13.60
N TYR A 293 -13.78 -28.96 13.74
CA TYR A 293 -13.59 -28.28 15.03
C TYR A 293 -14.20 -26.85 15.02
N PRO A 294 -15.53 -26.70 14.78
CA PRO A 294 -16.15 -25.40 14.57
C PRO A 294 -16.10 -24.47 15.79
N ASP A 295 -16.08 -25.05 17.02
CA ASP A 295 -15.98 -24.25 18.24
C ASP A 295 -14.56 -23.76 18.56
N GLN A 296 -13.55 -24.27 17.85
CA GLN A 296 -12.14 -23.92 18.04
C GLN A 296 -11.58 -23.11 16.89
N ILE A 297 -12.06 -23.33 15.67
CA ILE A 297 -11.65 -22.63 14.45
C ILE A 297 -12.84 -21.85 13.94
N LEU A 298 -12.93 -20.57 14.31
CA LEU A 298 -14.09 -19.73 14.00
C LEU A 298 -14.10 -19.26 12.54
N GLU A 299 -12.95 -18.91 11.98
CA GLU A 299 -12.83 -18.42 10.61
C GLU A 299 -11.55 -18.94 9.95
N VAL A 300 -11.63 -19.25 8.66
CA VAL A 300 -10.49 -19.57 7.80
C VAL A 300 -10.55 -18.67 6.58
N GLN A 301 -9.53 -17.84 6.44
CA GLN A 301 -9.35 -16.93 5.29
C GLN A 301 -7.87 -16.90 4.89
N GLY A 302 -7.56 -16.52 3.68
CA GLY A 302 -6.18 -16.41 3.20
C GLY A 302 -6.06 -16.51 1.68
N THR A 303 -4.91 -16.09 1.18
CA THR A 303 -4.53 -16.21 -0.23
C THR A 303 -3.01 -16.28 -0.35
N GLY A 304 -2.50 -17.12 -1.25
CA GLY A 304 -1.06 -17.31 -1.42
C GLY A 304 -0.37 -17.71 -0.11
N LEU A 305 0.56 -16.88 0.35
CA LEU A 305 1.34 -17.10 1.57
C LEU A 305 0.84 -16.26 2.78
N LEU A 306 -0.37 -15.75 2.71
CA LEU A 306 -1.00 -14.95 3.77
C LEU A 306 -2.28 -15.59 4.26
#